data_2f74b719fb5e30c93b1eb7174b2cc758
#
_entry.id   2f74b719fb5e30c93b1eb7174b2cc758
#
_cell.length_a   1.000
_cell.length_b   1.000
_cell.length_c   1.000
_cell.angle_alpha   90.00
_cell.angle_beta   90.00
_cell.angle_gamma   90.00
#
_symmetry.space_group_name_H-M   'P 1'
#
loop_
_entity.id
_entity.type
_entity.pdbx_description
1 polymer ?
#
loop_
_entity_poly.entity_id
_entity_poly.type
_entity_poly.pdbx_seq_one_letter_code
_entity_poly.pdbx_strand_id
1 'polypeptide(L)'
;FGRHDVSCCYPFVHESTQLSRMLLLAGNFNLTTNTEMYEWFLNSGHHPASHADGYLLLQTIAHYLDREESRTPGMVNLSGVLRAALQPLDGAFTLCGLTGSGDVFAIRDAHGIRPGYYYFDDEVFVVASERPAIQAAFNCTTGEVMELPRGKAVVMKKDGQLEVCDSLPEAEPRGCVFERIYFSRPNDADIHRERRNLGRHLMPQLLQAIKDDLAHTFFSYIPNSARVGFFGLQEELMRLAAERGTCMRSGQIAIKDAKLRTFIADAASRRDLYRHVYDLTYGLVQPGEDTLVVLDDSIVRGNTMRDAILPMLDRLAPVKIIVASTAPPIKYPDCYGIDMSTAGELIAFRAAVSILRKRNDSQTLIQAYDCAREQLKQKHSRMTNCLAMVYAAISDEELIAEIARLLTPEAMRAEVQVVFQSCAALKECCPHHSGDWYFTGRYPTPGGYRVANQALVNFVENKNERTY
;
A
#
# COMPACT_ATOMS: atom_id res chain seq x y z
N PHE A 1 -4.61 -6.51 10.45
CA PHE A 1 -3.54 -6.91 11.39
C PHE A 1 -4.20 -7.37 12.68
N GLY A 2 -4.23 -8.70 12.89
CA GLY A 2 -4.87 -9.35 13.99
C GLY A 2 -4.25 -9.00 15.34
N ARG A 3 -4.92 -9.40 16.40
CA ARG A 3 -4.35 -9.46 17.75
C ARG A 3 -3.10 -10.37 17.69
N HIS A 4 -2.12 -10.13 18.57
CA HIS A 4 -0.98 -11.03 18.77
C HIS A 4 -1.45 -12.35 19.44
N ASP A 5 -2.23 -13.12 18.68
CA ASP A 5 -2.85 -14.37 19.10
C ASP A 5 -2.52 -15.44 18.06
N VAL A 6 -2.13 -16.62 18.51
CA VAL A 6 -1.80 -17.76 17.64
C VAL A 6 -2.99 -18.17 16.77
N SER A 7 -4.22 -17.96 17.23
CA SER A 7 -5.45 -18.21 16.43
C SER A 7 -5.59 -17.31 15.20
N CYS A 8 -4.83 -16.22 15.13
CA CYS A 8 -4.78 -15.31 13.98
C CYS A 8 -3.58 -15.56 13.05
N CYS A 9 -2.79 -16.60 13.29
CA CYS A 9 -1.63 -16.97 12.47
C CYS A 9 -2.03 -17.89 11.31
N TYR A 10 -1.33 -17.75 10.20
CA TYR A 10 -1.48 -18.67 9.07
C TYR A 10 -0.73 -19.99 9.28
N PRO A 11 -1.20 -21.09 8.68
CA PRO A 11 -2.48 -21.22 7.99
C PRO A 11 -3.67 -21.27 8.97
N PHE A 12 -4.80 -20.73 8.55
CA PHE A 12 -6.06 -21.01 9.24
C PHE A 12 -6.51 -22.43 8.89
N VAL A 13 -7.03 -23.16 9.87
CA VAL A 13 -7.43 -24.57 9.70
C VAL A 13 -8.89 -24.74 10.07
N HIS A 14 -9.69 -25.28 9.13
CA HIS A 14 -11.01 -25.82 9.39
C HIS A 14 -10.90 -27.33 9.55
N GLU A 15 -11.10 -27.82 10.77
CA GLU A 15 -11.06 -29.23 11.11
C GLU A 15 -12.43 -29.89 10.90
N SER A 16 -12.43 -31.10 10.37
CA SER A 16 -13.62 -31.94 10.21
C SER A 16 -13.29 -33.40 10.46
N THR A 17 -14.26 -34.17 10.91
CA THR A 17 -14.16 -35.65 11.01
C THR A 17 -14.09 -36.33 9.64
N GLN A 18 -14.54 -35.65 8.59
CA GLN A 18 -14.45 -36.08 7.20
C GLN A 18 -13.31 -35.34 6.51
N LEU A 19 -12.31 -36.08 6.03
CA LEU A 19 -11.11 -35.52 5.43
C LEU A 19 -11.46 -34.57 4.25
N SER A 20 -12.41 -34.94 3.41
CA SER A 20 -12.86 -34.12 2.25
C SER A 20 -13.45 -32.75 2.62
N ARG A 21 -13.80 -32.53 3.88
CA ARG A 21 -14.33 -31.27 4.41
C ARG A 21 -13.28 -30.42 5.11
N MET A 22 -12.07 -30.95 5.31
CA MET A 22 -10.98 -30.18 5.90
C MET A 22 -10.46 -29.14 4.90
N LEU A 23 -10.10 -27.97 5.44
CA LEU A 23 -9.56 -26.86 4.65
C LEU A 23 -8.45 -26.13 5.42
N LEU A 24 -7.33 -25.91 4.75
CA LEU A 24 -6.30 -24.98 5.18
C LEU A 24 -6.35 -23.75 4.27
N LEU A 25 -6.21 -22.56 4.88
CA LEU A 25 -6.27 -21.29 4.15
C LEU A 25 -5.16 -20.36 4.61
N ALA A 26 -4.48 -19.74 3.64
CA ALA A 26 -3.55 -18.65 3.86
C ALA A 26 -3.73 -17.58 2.76
N GLY A 27 -3.26 -16.37 3.01
CA GLY A 27 -3.33 -15.33 1.98
C GLY A 27 -2.97 -13.94 2.46
N ASN A 28 -2.95 -13.02 1.52
CA ASN A 28 -2.85 -11.58 1.76
C ASN A 28 -4.19 -10.94 1.41
N PHE A 29 -4.94 -10.51 2.39
CA PHE A 29 -6.28 -9.97 2.20
C PHE A 29 -6.66 -8.95 3.25
N ASN A 30 -7.63 -8.12 2.90
CA ASN A 30 -8.38 -7.28 3.82
C ASN A 30 -9.80 -7.09 3.27
N LEU A 31 -10.80 -7.41 4.08
CA LEU A 31 -12.20 -7.37 3.69
C LEU A 31 -12.89 -6.19 4.36
N THR A 32 -13.70 -5.47 3.61
CA THR A 32 -14.53 -4.38 4.13
C THR A 32 -15.92 -4.88 4.56
N THR A 33 -16.24 -6.15 4.30
CA THR A 33 -17.53 -6.81 4.60
C THR A 33 -17.50 -7.70 5.83
N ASN A 34 -16.56 -7.52 6.75
CA ASN A 34 -16.42 -8.38 7.94
C ASN A 34 -17.68 -8.40 8.82
N THR A 35 -18.28 -7.24 9.07
CA THR A 35 -19.50 -7.14 9.88
C THR A 35 -20.65 -7.87 9.24
N GLU A 36 -20.85 -7.70 7.93
CA GLU A 36 -21.90 -8.35 7.16
C GLU A 36 -21.71 -9.88 7.13
N MET A 37 -20.46 -10.34 7.01
CA MET A 37 -20.12 -11.76 7.08
C MET A 37 -20.47 -12.34 8.47
N TYR A 38 -20.10 -11.65 9.52
CA TYR A 38 -20.40 -12.08 10.89
C TYR A 38 -21.92 -12.15 11.13
N GLU A 39 -22.66 -11.12 10.73
CA GLU A 39 -24.13 -11.08 10.81
C GLU A 39 -24.78 -12.19 9.97
N TRP A 40 -24.24 -12.46 8.78
CA TRP A 40 -24.73 -13.57 7.96
C TRP A 40 -24.60 -14.92 8.67
N PHE A 41 -23.49 -15.18 9.36
CA PHE A 41 -23.31 -16.40 10.17
C PHE A 41 -24.33 -16.46 11.30
N LEU A 42 -24.53 -15.39 12.06
CA LEU A 42 -25.51 -15.35 13.15
C LEU A 42 -26.93 -15.64 12.63
N ASN A 43 -27.33 -15.00 11.52
CA ASN A 43 -28.64 -15.21 10.90
C ASN A 43 -28.81 -16.62 10.30
N SER A 44 -27.73 -17.30 9.99
CA SER A 44 -27.70 -18.69 9.52
C SER A 44 -27.66 -19.72 10.66
N GLY A 45 -27.75 -19.27 11.90
CA GLY A 45 -27.72 -20.14 13.09
C GLY A 45 -26.31 -20.59 13.53
N HIS A 46 -25.27 -19.96 13.00
CA HIS A 46 -23.89 -20.21 13.39
C HIS A 46 -23.38 -19.13 14.35
N HIS A 47 -22.49 -19.50 15.24
CA HIS A 47 -21.87 -18.58 16.21
C HIS A 47 -20.34 -18.57 16.00
N PRO A 48 -19.82 -17.68 15.14
CA PRO A 48 -18.38 -17.58 14.91
C PRO A 48 -17.62 -17.27 16.21
N ALA A 49 -16.54 -17.97 16.45
CA ALA A 49 -15.71 -17.77 17.65
C ALA A 49 -14.86 -16.48 17.57
N SER A 50 -14.72 -15.86 16.38
CA SER A 50 -13.89 -14.70 16.17
C SER A 50 -14.49 -13.78 15.10
N HIS A 51 -14.26 -12.47 15.25
CA HIS A 51 -14.55 -11.44 14.25
C HIS A 51 -13.37 -11.23 13.26
N ALA A 52 -12.27 -11.98 13.40
CA ALA A 52 -11.13 -11.86 12.50
C ALA A 52 -11.53 -12.24 11.08
N ASP A 53 -11.16 -11.39 10.12
CA ASP A 53 -11.50 -11.57 8.70
C ASP A 53 -11.02 -12.93 8.14
N GLY A 54 -9.81 -13.36 8.50
CA GLY A 54 -9.28 -14.65 8.10
C GLY A 54 -10.07 -15.85 8.64
N TYR A 55 -10.55 -15.76 9.87
CA TYR A 55 -11.41 -16.79 10.44
C TYR A 55 -12.77 -16.84 9.75
N LEU A 56 -13.40 -15.67 9.54
CA LEU A 56 -14.70 -15.60 8.86
C LEU A 56 -14.60 -16.07 7.42
N LEU A 57 -13.52 -15.71 6.72
CA LEU A 57 -13.25 -16.14 5.35
C LEU A 57 -13.08 -17.66 5.26
N LEU A 58 -12.27 -18.25 6.16
CA LEU A 58 -12.12 -19.71 6.26
C LEU A 58 -13.48 -20.40 6.46
N GLN A 59 -14.27 -19.94 7.44
CA GLN A 59 -15.58 -20.52 7.74
C GLN A 59 -16.55 -20.37 6.57
N THR A 60 -16.49 -19.25 5.83
CA THR A 60 -17.33 -19.05 4.64
C THR A 60 -17.00 -20.06 3.54
N ILE A 61 -15.71 -20.25 3.23
CA ILE A 61 -15.30 -21.24 2.22
C ILE A 61 -15.65 -22.67 2.70
N ALA A 62 -15.39 -22.99 3.96
CA ALA A 62 -15.71 -24.28 4.55
C ALA A 62 -17.20 -24.58 4.51
N HIS A 63 -18.07 -23.60 4.80
CA HIS A 63 -19.53 -23.76 4.69
C HIS A 63 -19.97 -24.21 3.28
N TYR A 64 -19.44 -23.57 2.24
CA TYR A 64 -19.78 -23.94 0.86
C TYR A 64 -19.11 -25.25 0.43
N LEU A 65 -17.92 -25.57 0.95
CA LEU A 65 -17.26 -26.86 0.75
C LEU A 65 -18.07 -28.00 1.34
N ASP A 66 -18.54 -27.87 2.58
CA ASP A 66 -19.41 -28.86 3.25
C ASP A 66 -20.71 -29.08 2.49
N ARG A 67 -21.30 -28.01 1.97
CA ARG A 67 -22.52 -28.07 1.21
C ARG A 67 -22.32 -28.77 -0.12
N GLU A 68 -21.23 -28.53 -0.81
CA GLU A 68 -20.89 -29.16 -2.08
C GLU A 68 -20.58 -30.66 -1.88
N GLU A 69 -19.74 -30.98 -0.88
CA GLU A 69 -19.39 -32.36 -0.52
C GLU A 69 -20.65 -33.18 -0.15
N SER A 70 -21.63 -32.55 0.51
CA SER A 70 -22.90 -33.21 0.84
C SER A 70 -23.79 -33.50 -0.39
N ARG A 71 -23.63 -32.75 -1.48
CA ARG A 71 -24.35 -32.90 -2.73
C ARG A 71 -23.67 -33.90 -3.67
N THR A 72 -22.36 -33.81 -3.77
CA THR A 72 -21.52 -34.60 -4.69
C THR A 72 -20.32 -35.19 -3.94
N PRO A 73 -20.55 -36.22 -3.11
CA PRO A 73 -19.49 -36.80 -2.28
C PRO A 73 -18.27 -37.26 -3.12
N GLY A 74 -17.09 -36.75 -2.77
CA GLY A 74 -15.85 -37.09 -3.45
C GLY A 74 -15.63 -36.42 -4.84
N MET A 75 -16.58 -35.59 -5.29
CA MET A 75 -16.52 -34.90 -6.59
C MET A 75 -16.79 -33.40 -6.43
N VAL A 76 -16.05 -32.76 -5.55
CA VAL A 76 -16.21 -31.33 -5.22
C VAL A 76 -15.84 -30.45 -6.41
N ASN A 77 -16.78 -29.59 -6.82
CA ASN A 77 -16.50 -28.48 -7.73
C ASN A 77 -15.90 -27.29 -6.96
N LEU A 78 -14.59 -27.31 -6.79
CA LEU A 78 -13.88 -26.29 -5.98
C LEU A 78 -14.04 -24.87 -6.55
N SER A 79 -14.07 -24.71 -7.89
CA SER A 79 -14.33 -23.39 -8.51
C SER A 79 -15.73 -22.86 -8.16
N GLY A 80 -16.74 -23.72 -8.14
CA GLY A 80 -18.10 -23.38 -7.72
C GLY A 80 -18.18 -23.01 -6.24
N VAL A 81 -17.46 -23.72 -5.38
CA VAL A 81 -17.32 -23.41 -3.94
C VAL A 81 -16.69 -22.02 -3.76
N LEU A 82 -15.56 -21.76 -4.40
CA LEU A 82 -14.86 -20.47 -4.31
C LEU A 82 -15.73 -19.31 -4.84
N ARG A 83 -16.45 -19.53 -5.96
CA ARG A 83 -17.40 -18.53 -6.48
C ARG A 83 -18.47 -18.19 -5.46
N ALA A 84 -19.12 -19.18 -4.90
CA ALA A 84 -20.21 -18.98 -3.95
C ALA A 84 -19.74 -18.28 -2.66
N ALA A 85 -18.55 -18.62 -2.19
CA ALA A 85 -17.96 -18.07 -0.97
C ALA A 85 -17.45 -16.63 -1.14
N LEU A 86 -16.82 -16.32 -2.29
CA LEU A 86 -16.04 -15.09 -2.46
C LEU A 86 -16.77 -14.00 -3.25
N GLN A 87 -17.74 -14.35 -4.10
CA GLN A 87 -18.50 -13.38 -4.90
C GLN A 87 -19.22 -12.30 -4.07
N PRO A 88 -19.78 -12.58 -2.86
CA PRO A 88 -20.44 -11.57 -2.04
C PRO A 88 -19.48 -10.62 -1.31
N LEU A 89 -18.19 -10.91 -1.32
CA LEU A 89 -17.20 -10.18 -0.52
C LEU A 89 -16.77 -8.88 -1.20
N ASP A 90 -16.59 -7.85 -0.39
CA ASP A 90 -15.96 -6.59 -0.77
C ASP A 90 -14.61 -6.49 -0.07
N GLY A 91 -13.58 -6.12 -0.84
CA GLY A 91 -12.22 -5.99 -0.35
C GLY A 91 -11.19 -6.43 -1.38
N ALA A 92 -9.99 -6.72 -0.92
CA ALA A 92 -8.88 -7.20 -1.73
C ALA A 92 -8.33 -8.49 -1.15
N PHE A 93 -8.01 -9.46 -2.01
CA PHE A 93 -7.44 -10.71 -1.56
C PHE A 93 -6.63 -11.44 -2.64
N THR A 94 -5.58 -12.11 -2.18
CA THR A 94 -4.91 -13.22 -2.85
C THR A 94 -4.83 -14.35 -1.83
N LEU A 95 -5.48 -15.45 -2.14
CA LEU A 95 -5.65 -16.59 -1.24
C LEU A 95 -4.99 -17.82 -1.84
N CYS A 96 -4.48 -18.69 -0.99
CA CYS A 96 -4.15 -20.07 -1.33
C CYS A 96 -4.72 -21.00 -0.27
N GLY A 97 -5.10 -22.21 -0.67
CA GLY A 97 -5.65 -23.20 0.24
C GLY A 97 -5.41 -24.62 -0.22
N LEU A 98 -5.52 -25.53 0.74
CA LEU A 98 -5.41 -26.97 0.55
C LEU A 98 -6.63 -27.63 1.15
N THR A 99 -7.33 -28.41 0.35
CA THR A 99 -8.44 -29.24 0.82
C THR A 99 -7.92 -30.56 1.37
N GLY A 100 -8.64 -31.17 2.29
CA GLY A 100 -8.27 -32.50 2.80
C GLY A 100 -8.36 -33.61 1.77
N SER A 101 -9.01 -33.39 0.63
CA SER A 101 -8.98 -34.32 -0.53
C SER A 101 -7.68 -34.25 -1.33
N GLY A 102 -6.82 -33.26 -1.05
CA GLY A 102 -5.52 -33.09 -1.69
C GLY A 102 -5.48 -32.08 -2.84
N ASP A 103 -6.58 -31.42 -3.17
CA ASP A 103 -6.59 -30.34 -4.14
C ASP A 103 -6.05 -29.06 -3.51
N VAL A 104 -5.16 -28.36 -4.23
CA VAL A 104 -4.60 -27.05 -3.86
C VAL A 104 -5.21 -25.98 -4.76
N PHE A 105 -5.51 -24.81 -4.22
CA PHE A 105 -5.98 -23.69 -5.03
C PHE A 105 -5.26 -22.40 -4.69
N ALA A 106 -5.22 -21.51 -5.67
CA ALA A 106 -4.89 -20.11 -5.50
C ALA A 106 -5.92 -19.25 -6.22
N ILE A 107 -6.35 -18.15 -5.61
CA ILE A 107 -7.34 -17.24 -6.21
C ILE A 107 -7.01 -15.79 -5.84
N ARG A 108 -7.26 -14.89 -6.79
CA ARG A 108 -7.05 -13.44 -6.63
C ARG A 108 -8.37 -12.71 -6.83
N ASP A 109 -8.56 -11.60 -6.13
CA ASP A 109 -9.76 -10.76 -6.26
C ASP A 109 -10.04 -10.32 -7.71
N ALA A 110 -11.30 -9.97 -7.99
CA ALA A 110 -11.77 -9.66 -9.35
C ALA A 110 -11.07 -8.46 -9.99
N HIS A 111 -10.61 -7.49 -9.19
CA HIS A 111 -9.88 -6.31 -9.65
C HIS A 111 -8.36 -6.53 -9.72
N GLY A 112 -7.86 -7.63 -9.11
CA GLY A 112 -6.43 -7.91 -8.98
C GLY A 112 -5.70 -6.87 -8.13
N ILE A 113 -6.32 -6.45 -7.03
CA ILE A 113 -5.77 -5.42 -6.14
C ILE A 113 -4.47 -5.89 -5.50
N ARG A 114 -4.50 -7.11 -4.91
CA ARG A 114 -3.32 -7.71 -4.30
C ARG A 114 -2.50 -8.50 -5.31
N PRO A 115 -1.16 -8.48 -5.23
CA PRO A 115 -0.31 -9.28 -6.12
C PRO A 115 -0.41 -10.78 -5.77
N GLY A 116 -0.18 -11.62 -6.77
CA GLY A 116 -0.09 -13.06 -6.60
C GLY A 116 0.56 -13.68 -7.82
N TYR A 117 1.43 -14.66 -7.59
CA TYR A 117 2.20 -15.36 -8.61
C TYR A 117 2.17 -16.84 -8.32
N TYR A 118 2.32 -17.67 -9.36
CA TYR A 118 2.45 -19.11 -9.23
C TYR A 118 3.49 -19.67 -10.20
N TYR A 119 4.00 -20.80 -9.82
CA TYR A 119 4.92 -21.62 -10.62
C TYR A 119 4.53 -23.08 -10.44
N PHE A 120 4.68 -23.89 -11.46
CA PHE A 120 4.52 -25.33 -11.36
C PHE A 120 5.44 -26.05 -12.34
N ASP A 121 5.85 -27.25 -11.95
CA ASP A 121 6.55 -28.22 -12.75
C ASP A 121 6.05 -29.64 -12.42
N ASP A 122 6.82 -30.65 -12.79
CA ASP A 122 6.43 -32.06 -12.55
C ASP A 122 6.50 -32.46 -11.06
N GLU A 123 7.11 -31.65 -10.19
CA GLU A 123 7.36 -31.99 -8.78
C GLU A 123 6.59 -31.07 -7.83
N VAL A 124 6.40 -29.79 -8.18
CA VAL A 124 5.86 -28.80 -7.26
C VAL A 124 4.84 -27.86 -7.90
N PHE A 125 3.88 -27.39 -7.08
CA PHE A 125 3.04 -26.24 -7.35
C PHE A 125 3.25 -25.21 -6.24
N VAL A 126 3.65 -24.00 -6.60
CA VAL A 126 4.03 -22.93 -5.67
C VAL A 126 3.23 -21.68 -5.92
N VAL A 127 2.78 -21.05 -4.84
CA VAL A 127 2.08 -19.74 -4.86
C VAL A 127 2.78 -18.79 -3.92
N ALA A 128 3.00 -17.55 -4.36
CA ALA A 128 3.53 -16.48 -3.52
C ALA A 128 2.95 -15.13 -3.92
N SER A 129 2.99 -14.16 -3.01
CA SER A 129 2.61 -12.78 -3.30
C SER A 129 3.64 -12.03 -4.15
N GLU A 130 4.88 -12.54 -4.24
CA GLU A 130 5.98 -11.87 -4.94
C GLU A 130 6.76 -12.86 -5.84
N ARG A 131 6.94 -12.50 -7.12
CA ARG A 131 7.69 -13.28 -8.11
C ARG A 131 9.14 -13.60 -7.67
N PRO A 132 9.93 -12.63 -7.13
CA PRO A 132 11.30 -12.91 -6.72
C PRO A 132 11.43 -13.94 -5.59
N ALA A 133 10.40 -14.15 -4.80
CA ALA A 133 10.41 -15.20 -3.76
C ALA A 133 10.42 -16.59 -4.38
N ILE A 134 9.59 -16.81 -5.41
CA ILE A 134 9.56 -18.06 -6.18
C ILE A 134 10.88 -18.25 -6.93
N GLN A 135 11.33 -17.21 -7.65
CA GLN A 135 12.58 -17.27 -8.42
C GLN A 135 13.79 -17.65 -7.57
N ALA A 136 13.90 -17.07 -6.38
CA ALA A 136 15.02 -17.37 -5.47
C ALA A 136 14.96 -18.78 -4.87
N ALA A 137 13.74 -19.29 -4.59
CA ALA A 137 13.56 -20.59 -3.96
C ALA A 137 13.71 -21.76 -4.95
N PHE A 138 13.25 -21.58 -6.20
CA PHE A 138 13.17 -22.63 -7.21
C PHE A 138 14.12 -22.40 -8.39
N ASN A 139 14.95 -21.35 -8.34
CA ASN A 139 15.90 -20.98 -9.39
C ASN A 139 15.24 -20.83 -10.78
N CYS A 140 14.03 -20.25 -10.81
CA CYS A 140 13.25 -20.06 -12.03
C CYS A 140 13.57 -18.72 -12.70
N THR A 141 13.38 -18.65 -14.01
CA THR A 141 13.43 -17.41 -14.79
C THR A 141 12.13 -16.57 -14.63
N THR A 142 12.17 -15.31 -15.05
CA THR A 142 10.99 -14.44 -15.00
C THR A 142 9.84 -14.97 -15.86
N GLY A 143 10.12 -15.65 -16.97
CA GLY A 143 9.10 -16.18 -17.88
C GLY A 143 8.41 -17.44 -17.40
N GLU A 144 9.00 -18.14 -16.43
CA GLU A 144 8.41 -19.38 -15.87
C GLU A 144 7.44 -19.10 -14.71
N VAL A 145 7.56 -17.94 -14.06
CA VAL A 145 6.66 -17.55 -12.96
C VAL A 145 5.51 -16.72 -13.51
N MET A 146 4.30 -17.26 -13.40
CA MET A 146 3.08 -16.68 -13.92
C MET A 146 2.39 -15.79 -12.88
N GLU A 147 1.78 -14.70 -13.31
CA GLU A 147 0.89 -13.92 -12.47
C GLU A 147 -0.45 -14.65 -12.31
N LEU A 148 -0.99 -14.71 -11.08
CA LEU A 148 -2.34 -15.22 -10.83
C LEU A 148 -3.35 -14.34 -11.56
N PRO A 149 -4.15 -14.89 -12.47
CA PRO A 149 -5.13 -14.11 -13.19
C PRO A 149 -6.24 -13.62 -12.24
N ARG A 150 -6.59 -12.33 -12.35
CA ARG A 150 -7.62 -11.72 -11.52
C ARG A 150 -8.98 -12.39 -11.73
N GLY A 151 -9.71 -12.60 -10.63
CA GLY A 151 -11.03 -13.21 -10.64
C GLY A 151 -11.06 -14.70 -10.99
N LYS A 152 -9.91 -15.33 -11.22
CA LYS A 152 -9.81 -16.75 -11.55
C LYS A 152 -9.14 -17.53 -10.44
N ALA A 153 -9.55 -18.78 -10.28
CA ALA A 153 -8.88 -19.75 -9.44
C ALA A 153 -7.94 -20.60 -10.30
N VAL A 154 -6.72 -20.78 -9.80
CA VAL A 154 -5.78 -21.79 -10.31
C VAL A 154 -5.85 -22.95 -9.34
N VAL A 155 -6.24 -24.12 -9.83
CA VAL A 155 -6.46 -25.32 -9.02
C VAL A 155 -5.50 -26.41 -9.49
N MET A 156 -4.67 -26.90 -8.59
CA MET A 156 -3.86 -28.10 -8.78
C MET A 156 -4.60 -29.26 -8.14
N LYS A 157 -5.07 -30.19 -8.96
CA LYS A 157 -5.73 -31.42 -8.49
C LYS A 157 -4.72 -32.38 -7.88
N LYS A 158 -5.17 -33.23 -6.96
CA LYS A 158 -4.32 -34.26 -6.34
C LYS A 158 -3.62 -35.21 -7.31
N ASP A 159 -4.14 -35.33 -8.54
CA ASP A 159 -3.56 -36.16 -9.63
C ASP A 159 -2.53 -35.40 -10.49
N GLY A 160 -2.22 -34.12 -10.14
CA GLY A 160 -1.28 -33.28 -10.83
C GLY A 160 -1.89 -32.47 -12.00
N GLN A 161 -3.20 -32.56 -12.25
CA GLN A 161 -3.82 -31.74 -13.27
C GLN A 161 -3.99 -30.29 -12.80
N LEU A 162 -3.49 -29.33 -13.60
CA LEU A 162 -3.69 -27.90 -13.36
C LEU A 162 -4.89 -27.39 -14.15
N GLU A 163 -5.80 -26.71 -13.45
CA GLU A 163 -6.98 -26.07 -14.03
C GLU A 163 -6.99 -24.58 -13.72
N VAL A 164 -7.38 -23.75 -14.70
CA VAL A 164 -7.63 -22.31 -14.49
C VAL A 164 -9.11 -22.06 -14.71
N CYS A 165 -9.80 -21.69 -13.65
CA CYS A 165 -11.27 -21.61 -13.61
C CYS A 165 -11.75 -20.17 -13.42
N ASP A 166 -12.77 -19.76 -14.18
CA ASP A 166 -13.49 -18.49 -13.96
C ASP A 166 -14.33 -18.59 -12.68
N SER A 167 -13.86 -17.95 -11.60
CA SER A 167 -14.50 -18.07 -10.28
C SER A 167 -15.24 -16.82 -9.85
N LEU A 168 -14.80 -15.63 -10.26
CA LEU A 168 -15.46 -14.37 -9.91
C LEU A 168 -15.89 -13.62 -11.17
N PRO A 169 -16.88 -12.71 -11.07
CA PRO A 169 -17.28 -11.86 -12.19
C PRO A 169 -16.11 -11.04 -12.70
N GLU A 170 -16.08 -10.80 -14.00
CA GLU A 170 -15.08 -9.92 -14.60
C GLU A 170 -15.25 -8.49 -14.05
N ALA A 171 -14.14 -7.86 -13.69
CA ALA A 171 -14.09 -6.50 -13.18
C ALA A 171 -12.96 -5.71 -13.84
N GLU A 172 -13.00 -4.39 -13.74
CA GLU A 172 -11.93 -3.51 -14.25
C GLU A 172 -10.62 -3.77 -13.49
N PRO A 173 -9.46 -3.89 -14.16
CA PRO A 173 -8.18 -4.05 -13.49
C PRO A 173 -7.87 -2.83 -12.61
N ARG A 174 -7.55 -3.08 -11.34
CA ARG A 174 -7.22 -2.05 -10.33
C ARG A 174 -6.09 -2.52 -9.41
N GLY A 175 -5.06 -3.11 -9.99
CA GLY A 175 -3.87 -3.50 -9.24
C GLY A 175 -3.30 -2.34 -8.43
N CYS A 176 -2.98 -2.60 -7.17
CA CYS A 176 -2.50 -1.58 -6.23
C CYS A 176 -1.18 -0.98 -6.71
N VAL A 177 -1.18 0.33 -7.01
CA VAL A 177 0.03 1.03 -7.43
C VAL A 177 1.03 1.21 -6.28
N PHE A 178 0.57 1.19 -5.02
CA PHE A 178 1.46 1.32 -3.87
C PHE A 178 2.37 0.09 -3.68
N GLU A 179 1.93 -1.07 -4.16
CA GLU A 179 2.80 -2.25 -4.30
C GLU A 179 4.02 -1.94 -5.20
N ARG A 180 3.81 -1.18 -6.29
CA ARG A 180 4.87 -0.80 -7.21
C ARG A 180 5.81 0.25 -6.62
N ILE A 181 5.27 1.20 -5.85
CA ILE A 181 6.04 2.28 -5.22
C ILE A 181 6.87 1.75 -4.05
N TYR A 182 6.26 0.96 -3.17
CA TYR A 182 6.84 0.67 -1.85
C TYR A 182 6.88 -0.82 -1.48
N PHE A 183 5.72 -1.52 -1.42
CA PHE A 183 5.61 -2.81 -0.71
C PHE A 183 6.36 -3.95 -1.36
N SER A 184 6.19 -4.14 -2.66
CA SER A 184 6.82 -5.26 -3.38
C SER A 184 8.33 -5.10 -3.46
N ARG A 185 9.03 -6.21 -3.56
CA ARG A 185 10.51 -6.24 -3.59
C ARG A 185 11.07 -5.54 -4.83
N PRO A 186 12.07 -4.66 -4.65
CA PRO A 186 12.64 -3.89 -5.75
C PRO A 186 13.53 -4.69 -6.72
N ASN A 187 13.78 -5.97 -6.45
CA ASN A 187 14.52 -6.90 -7.31
C ASN A 187 13.61 -7.67 -8.30
N ASP A 188 12.31 -7.44 -8.31
CA ASP A 188 11.44 -7.81 -9.42
C ASP A 188 11.77 -6.96 -10.65
N ALA A 189 11.90 -7.55 -11.83
CA ALA A 189 12.33 -6.88 -13.05
C ALA A 189 11.41 -5.71 -13.45
N ASP A 190 10.08 -5.90 -13.33
CA ASP A 190 9.11 -4.88 -13.68
C ASP A 190 9.10 -3.74 -12.64
N ILE A 191 9.10 -4.10 -11.36
CA ILE A 191 9.13 -3.13 -10.24
C ILE A 191 10.42 -2.32 -10.27
N HIS A 192 11.56 -2.96 -10.56
CA HIS A 192 12.84 -2.28 -10.70
C HIS A 192 12.78 -1.21 -11.80
N ARG A 193 12.27 -1.58 -12.98
CA ARG A 193 12.10 -0.65 -14.10
C ARG A 193 11.14 0.51 -13.77
N GLU A 194 9.99 0.19 -13.18
CA GLU A 194 8.98 1.18 -12.81
C GLU A 194 9.50 2.17 -11.77
N ARG A 195 10.16 1.69 -10.70
CA ARG A 195 10.75 2.60 -9.69
C ARG A 195 11.85 3.49 -10.28
N ARG A 196 12.67 2.98 -11.19
CA ARG A 196 13.65 3.83 -11.90
C ARG A 196 12.96 4.91 -12.72
N ASN A 197 11.88 4.57 -13.42
CA ASN A 197 11.10 5.54 -14.20
C ASN A 197 10.44 6.59 -13.29
N LEU A 198 9.90 6.20 -12.13
CA LEU A 198 9.37 7.15 -11.15
C LEU A 198 10.43 8.19 -10.74
N GLY A 199 11.67 7.76 -10.50
CA GLY A 199 12.76 8.68 -10.22
C GLY A 199 13.08 9.61 -11.38
N ARG A 200 13.16 9.09 -12.62
CA ARG A 200 13.42 9.90 -13.83
C ARG A 200 12.36 11.00 -14.04
N HIS A 201 11.09 10.65 -13.85
CA HIS A 201 9.97 11.56 -14.06
C HIS A 201 9.87 12.70 -13.02
N LEU A 202 10.64 12.62 -11.92
CA LEU A 202 10.78 13.73 -10.96
C LEU A 202 11.76 14.81 -11.42
N MET A 203 12.64 14.53 -12.39
CA MET A 203 13.71 15.44 -12.78
C MET A 203 13.22 16.84 -13.16
N PRO A 204 12.18 17.05 -14.00
CA PRO A 204 11.75 18.39 -14.38
C PRO A 204 11.32 19.25 -13.19
N GLN A 205 10.57 18.67 -12.26
CA GLN A 205 10.11 19.35 -11.04
C GLN A 205 11.26 19.68 -10.11
N LEU A 206 12.25 18.78 -10.00
CA LEU A 206 13.45 19.01 -9.19
C LEU A 206 14.33 20.10 -9.78
N LEU A 207 14.54 20.13 -11.11
CA LEU A 207 15.27 21.22 -11.77
C LEU A 207 14.63 22.58 -11.50
N GLN A 208 13.29 22.66 -11.58
CA GLN A 208 12.55 23.86 -11.22
C GLN A 208 12.77 24.24 -9.74
N ALA A 209 12.73 23.26 -8.82
CA ALA A 209 12.88 23.50 -7.38
C ALA A 209 14.28 23.99 -6.99
N ILE A 210 15.32 23.51 -7.69
CA ILE A 210 16.72 23.96 -7.52
C ILE A 210 17.07 25.15 -8.42
N LYS A 211 16.13 25.68 -9.20
CA LYS A 211 16.35 26.77 -10.17
C LYS A 211 17.48 26.47 -11.16
N ASP A 212 17.55 25.24 -11.63
CA ASP A 212 18.59 24.70 -12.53
C ASP A 212 20.04 24.71 -11.98
N ASP A 213 20.23 25.00 -10.70
CA ASP A 213 21.56 25.04 -10.08
C ASP A 213 22.04 23.64 -9.68
N LEU A 214 22.60 22.90 -10.64
CA LEU A 214 23.19 21.59 -10.39
C LEU A 214 24.53 21.68 -9.64
N ALA A 215 25.27 22.79 -9.78
CA ALA A 215 26.61 22.93 -9.19
C ALA A 215 26.58 23.01 -7.66
N HIS A 216 25.60 23.73 -7.11
CA HIS A 216 25.40 23.87 -5.66
C HIS A 216 24.26 22.98 -5.15
N THR A 217 23.99 21.86 -5.82
CA THR A 217 23.00 20.88 -5.39
C THR A 217 23.64 19.52 -5.14
N PHE A 218 23.38 18.94 -3.96
CA PHE A 218 23.75 17.58 -3.64
C PHE A 218 22.50 16.67 -3.62
N PHE A 219 22.55 15.57 -4.39
CA PHE A 219 21.44 14.63 -4.51
C PHE A 219 21.69 13.36 -3.70
N SER A 220 20.70 12.95 -2.93
CA SER A 220 20.73 11.73 -2.12
C SER A 220 19.35 11.08 -2.00
N TYR A 221 19.22 10.05 -1.18
CA TYR A 221 17.99 9.34 -0.94
C TYR A 221 17.88 8.86 0.51
N ILE A 222 16.66 8.58 0.94
CA ILE A 222 16.39 7.95 2.23
C ILE A 222 16.43 6.42 2.04
N PRO A 223 17.35 5.71 2.71
CA PRO A 223 17.45 4.27 2.58
C PRO A 223 16.29 3.57 3.31
N ASN A 224 15.80 2.39 2.79
CA ASN A 224 16.34 1.65 1.63
C ASN A 224 15.40 1.69 0.41
N SER A 225 14.12 1.97 0.58
CA SER A 225 13.04 1.85 -0.42
C SER A 225 13.20 2.81 -1.60
N ALA A 226 13.66 4.04 -1.35
CA ALA A 226 13.87 5.06 -2.38
C ALA A 226 15.09 4.81 -3.29
N ARG A 227 15.99 3.87 -2.94
CA ARG A 227 17.26 3.67 -3.64
C ARG A 227 17.11 3.41 -5.14
N VAL A 228 16.17 2.56 -5.54
CA VAL A 228 15.99 2.22 -6.96
C VAL A 228 15.45 3.42 -7.76
N GLY A 229 14.52 4.19 -7.18
CA GLY A 229 14.05 5.45 -7.76
C GLY A 229 15.18 6.46 -7.91
N PHE A 230 16.03 6.56 -6.89
CA PHE A 230 17.19 7.44 -6.93
C PHE A 230 18.17 7.09 -8.07
N PHE A 231 18.43 5.82 -8.33
CA PHE A 231 19.28 5.43 -9.47
C PHE A 231 18.72 5.89 -10.81
N GLY A 232 17.38 5.83 -10.99
CA GLY A 232 16.75 6.36 -12.20
C GLY A 232 16.88 7.88 -12.35
N LEU A 233 16.68 8.63 -11.26
CA LEU A 233 16.90 10.06 -11.20
C LEU A 233 18.37 10.43 -11.46
N GLN A 234 19.29 9.73 -10.82
CA GLN A 234 20.73 9.95 -10.94
C GLN A 234 21.23 9.80 -12.39
N GLU A 235 20.79 8.74 -13.08
CA GLU A 235 21.14 8.53 -14.49
C GLU A 235 20.71 9.70 -15.37
N GLU A 236 19.50 10.18 -15.17
CA GLU A 236 18.94 11.27 -15.96
C GLU A 236 19.64 12.60 -15.67
N LEU A 237 19.93 12.87 -14.40
CA LEU A 237 20.73 14.04 -14.00
C LEU A 237 22.16 13.98 -14.51
N MET A 238 22.81 12.81 -14.50
CA MET A 238 24.16 12.63 -15.06
C MET A 238 24.18 12.91 -16.57
N ARG A 239 23.17 12.40 -17.29
CA ARG A 239 23.02 12.67 -18.73
C ARG A 239 22.87 14.17 -19.01
N LEU A 240 21.99 14.84 -18.26
CA LEU A 240 21.78 16.29 -18.38
C LEU A 240 23.03 17.09 -18.02
N ALA A 241 23.74 16.71 -16.95
CA ALA A 241 24.99 17.38 -16.57
C ALA A 241 26.06 17.27 -17.65
N ALA A 242 26.19 16.09 -18.27
CA ALA A 242 27.12 15.90 -19.40
C ALA A 242 26.73 16.76 -20.61
N GLU A 243 25.45 16.85 -20.96
CA GLU A 243 24.95 17.70 -22.05
C GLU A 243 25.23 19.19 -21.82
N ARG A 244 25.16 19.62 -20.55
CA ARG A 244 25.40 21.03 -20.16
C ARG A 244 26.86 21.35 -19.84
N GLY A 245 27.76 20.39 -19.91
CA GLY A 245 29.18 20.55 -19.54
C GLY A 245 29.38 20.92 -18.06
N THR A 246 28.50 20.48 -17.17
CA THR A 246 28.54 20.69 -15.72
C THR A 246 28.71 19.38 -14.96
N CYS A 247 28.97 19.46 -13.66
CA CYS A 247 29.07 18.30 -12.79
C CYS A 247 27.83 18.17 -11.93
N MET A 248 27.33 16.94 -11.75
CA MET A 248 26.28 16.60 -10.80
C MET A 248 26.93 15.95 -9.58
N ARG A 249 26.53 16.37 -8.37
CA ARG A 249 27.03 15.85 -7.11
C ARG A 249 25.96 14.98 -6.47
N SER A 250 26.33 13.74 -6.16
CA SER A 250 25.41 12.81 -5.52
C SER A 250 26.12 11.78 -4.66
N GLY A 251 25.43 11.22 -3.71
CA GLY A 251 25.96 10.17 -2.84
C GLY A 251 24.96 9.73 -1.77
N GLN A 252 25.33 8.74 -0.99
CA GLN A 252 24.53 8.27 0.13
C GLN A 252 24.85 9.09 1.38
N ILE A 253 23.95 10.01 1.76
CA ILE A 253 24.09 10.84 2.97
C ILE A 253 23.63 10.09 4.20
N ALA A 254 22.48 9.41 4.12
CA ALA A 254 21.92 8.69 5.24
C ALA A 254 22.22 7.19 5.11
N ILE A 255 22.73 6.59 6.17
CA ILE A 255 22.97 5.15 6.28
C ILE A 255 22.05 4.63 7.37
N LYS A 256 21.20 3.66 7.04
CA LYS A 256 20.34 3.00 8.02
C LYS A 256 21.11 1.85 8.66
N ASP A 257 21.33 1.90 9.99
CA ASP A 257 21.94 0.79 10.72
C ASP A 257 20.99 -0.41 10.74
N ALA A 258 21.37 -1.47 10.03
CA ALA A 258 20.60 -2.71 9.94
C ALA A 258 20.52 -3.49 11.26
N LYS A 259 21.34 -3.16 12.26
CA LYS A 259 21.39 -3.83 13.56
C LYS A 259 20.34 -3.31 14.52
N LEU A 260 19.87 -2.08 14.35
CA LEU A 260 18.82 -1.49 15.19
C LEU A 260 17.43 -1.85 14.65
N ARG A 261 16.73 -2.74 15.37
CA ARG A 261 15.35 -3.14 15.05
C ARG A 261 14.37 -2.31 15.86
N THR A 262 13.81 -1.26 15.27
CA THR A 262 12.91 -0.28 15.91
C THR A 262 11.56 -0.83 16.36
N PHE A 263 11.15 -2.01 15.90
CA PHE A 263 9.84 -2.60 16.24
C PHE A 263 9.81 -3.36 17.57
N ILE A 264 10.94 -3.48 18.28
CA ILE A 264 11.02 -4.14 19.60
C ILE A 264 10.79 -3.15 20.74
N ALA A 265 10.74 -1.83 20.48
CA ALA A 265 10.63 -0.80 21.49
C ALA A 265 9.20 -0.24 21.63
N ASP A 266 8.83 0.19 22.83
CA ASP A 266 7.57 0.88 23.10
C ASP A 266 7.52 2.28 22.46
N ALA A 267 6.34 2.95 22.49
CA ALA A 267 6.12 4.20 21.76
C ALA A 267 6.97 5.39 22.26
N ALA A 268 7.40 5.39 23.51
CA ALA A 268 8.26 6.43 24.11
C ALA A 268 9.72 6.22 23.69
N SER A 269 10.20 4.98 23.80
CA SER A 269 11.54 4.57 23.38
C SER A 269 11.74 4.67 21.85
N ARG A 270 10.69 4.55 21.05
CA ARG A 270 10.77 4.70 19.59
C ARG A 270 11.26 6.09 19.16
N ARG A 271 10.83 7.17 19.83
CA ARG A 271 11.27 8.54 19.47
C ARG A 271 12.77 8.77 19.65
N ASP A 272 13.35 8.22 20.69
CA ASP A 272 14.81 8.30 20.90
C ASP A 272 15.57 7.31 20.01
N LEU A 273 14.99 6.14 19.73
CA LEU A 273 15.59 5.15 18.82
C LEU A 273 15.70 5.67 17.39
N TYR A 274 14.72 6.42 16.87
CA TYR A 274 14.78 6.98 15.51
C TYR A 274 15.99 7.89 15.28
N ARG A 275 16.47 8.59 16.33
CA ARG A 275 17.67 9.42 16.27
C ARG A 275 18.96 8.63 16.07
N HIS A 276 18.94 7.33 16.37
CA HIS A 276 20.10 6.43 16.32
C HIS A 276 20.01 5.39 15.19
N VAL A 277 18.91 5.39 14.42
CA VAL A 277 18.69 4.44 13.32
C VAL A 277 19.44 4.86 12.06
N TYR A 278 19.68 6.15 11.90
CA TYR A 278 20.36 6.71 10.73
C TYR A 278 21.64 7.39 11.13
N ASP A 279 22.74 7.01 10.45
CA ASP A 279 24.02 7.69 10.51
C ASP A 279 24.19 8.64 9.32
N LEU A 280 24.96 9.72 9.50
CA LEU A 280 25.26 10.70 8.45
C LEU A 280 26.66 10.51 7.89
N THR A 281 26.77 10.66 6.59
CA THR A 281 28.06 10.84 5.92
C THR A 281 28.38 12.33 5.85
N TYR A 282 29.30 12.77 6.68
CA TYR A 282 29.76 14.17 6.73
C TYR A 282 30.76 14.47 5.58
N GLY A 283 30.89 15.75 5.22
CA GLY A 283 31.83 16.23 4.22
C GLY A 283 31.39 16.12 2.76
N LEU A 284 30.16 15.63 2.51
CA LEU A 284 29.58 15.55 1.16
C LEU A 284 28.83 16.84 0.78
N VAL A 285 28.16 17.45 1.73
CA VAL A 285 27.42 18.72 1.59
C VAL A 285 28.31 19.87 2.03
N GLN A 286 28.33 20.96 1.26
CA GLN A 286 29.04 22.21 1.61
C GLN A 286 28.11 23.06 2.48
N PRO A 287 28.48 23.26 3.77
CA PRO A 287 27.65 24.02 4.71
C PRO A 287 27.45 25.46 4.27
N GLY A 288 26.20 25.94 4.31
CA GLY A 288 25.87 27.33 3.96
C GLY A 288 25.86 27.65 2.47
N GLU A 289 26.14 26.66 1.61
CA GLU A 289 26.19 26.85 0.15
C GLU A 289 25.21 25.90 -0.59
N ASP A 290 25.20 24.61 -0.21
CA ASP A 290 24.48 23.60 -0.96
C ASP A 290 22.97 23.55 -0.67
N THR A 291 22.22 23.30 -1.71
CA THR A 291 20.87 22.72 -1.63
C THR A 291 20.98 21.18 -1.55
N LEU A 292 20.35 20.57 -0.56
CA LEU A 292 20.29 19.13 -0.40
C LEU A 292 18.96 18.57 -0.91
N VAL A 293 18.98 17.74 -1.96
CA VAL A 293 17.81 17.01 -2.45
C VAL A 293 17.87 15.59 -1.92
N VAL A 294 16.81 15.16 -1.22
CA VAL A 294 16.68 13.77 -0.74
C VAL A 294 15.42 13.14 -1.30
N LEU A 295 15.59 12.01 -2.00
CA LEU A 295 14.50 11.24 -2.55
C LEU A 295 13.95 10.27 -1.50
N ASP A 296 12.63 10.24 -1.34
CA ASP A 296 11.89 9.22 -0.59
C ASP A 296 10.87 8.53 -1.50
N ASP A 297 10.37 7.35 -1.12
CA ASP A 297 9.33 6.67 -1.90
C ASP A 297 7.95 7.31 -1.72
N SER A 298 7.60 7.68 -0.50
CA SER A 298 6.30 8.26 -0.16
C SER A 298 6.31 8.97 1.19
N ILE A 299 5.44 9.98 1.34
CA ILE A 299 5.22 10.67 2.61
C ILE A 299 3.77 10.41 3.04
N VAL A 300 3.59 9.52 4.02
CA VAL A 300 2.27 9.12 4.55
C VAL A 300 1.89 9.99 5.74
N ARG A 301 2.48 9.71 6.89
CA ARG A 301 2.22 10.42 8.17
C ARG A 301 3.15 11.60 8.40
N GLY A 302 4.33 11.55 7.82
CA GLY A 302 5.36 12.58 7.93
C GLY A 302 6.12 12.61 9.26
N ASN A 303 5.76 11.81 10.25
CA ASN A 303 6.39 11.86 11.58
C ASN A 303 7.88 11.52 11.53
N THR A 304 8.27 10.45 10.85
CA THR A 304 9.69 10.06 10.70
C THR A 304 10.50 11.16 10.00
N MET A 305 9.91 11.76 8.96
CA MET A 305 10.54 12.86 8.23
C MET A 305 10.76 14.06 9.14
N ARG A 306 9.71 14.49 9.87
CA ARG A 306 9.75 15.66 10.76
C ARG A 306 10.62 15.46 11.99
N ASP A 307 10.48 14.30 12.67
CA ASP A 307 11.03 14.11 14.01
C ASP A 307 12.46 13.51 13.99
N ALA A 308 12.87 12.91 12.86
CA ALA A 308 14.16 12.25 12.72
C ALA A 308 14.97 12.71 11.51
N ILE A 309 14.43 12.59 10.29
CA ILE A 309 15.20 12.76 9.06
C ILE A 309 15.60 14.23 8.87
N LEU A 310 14.65 15.15 8.87
CA LEU A 310 14.95 16.58 8.66
C LEU A 310 15.88 17.15 9.71
N PRO A 311 15.69 16.93 11.04
CA PRO A 311 16.64 17.41 12.06
C PRO A 311 18.04 16.81 11.91
N MET A 312 18.13 15.56 11.43
CA MET A 312 19.40 14.91 11.15
C MET A 312 20.12 15.57 9.98
N LEU A 313 19.43 15.80 8.86
CA LEU A 313 19.96 16.42 7.65
C LEU A 313 20.37 17.89 7.89
N ASP A 314 19.65 18.61 8.74
CA ASP A 314 19.97 20.00 9.11
C ASP A 314 21.35 20.16 9.81
N ARG A 315 21.89 19.07 10.39
CA ARG A 315 23.25 19.06 10.96
C ARG A 315 24.34 19.28 9.91
N LEU A 316 24.05 18.96 8.64
CA LEU A 316 24.96 19.21 7.51
C LEU A 316 24.98 20.69 7.10
N ALA A 317 24.10 21.51 7.69
CA ALA A 317 23.92 22.92 7.43
C ALA A 317 23.72 23.31 5.94
N PRO A 318 22.89 22.61 5.17
CA PRO A 318 22.54 23.06 3.83
C PRO A 318 21.73 24.36 3.92
N VAL A 319 21.72 25.16 2.85
CA VAL A 319 20.86 26.36 2.79
C VAL A 319 19.39 25.97 2.61
N LYS A 320 19.16 24.83 1.93
CA LYS A 320 17.82 24.32 1.62
C LYS A 320 17.81 22.79 1.59
N ILE A 321 16.73 22.20 2.07
CA ILE A 321 16.46 20.76 1.94
C ILE A 321 15.20 20.58 1.09
N ILE A 322 15.32 19.84 -0.01
CA ILE A 322 14.20 19.46 -0.87
C ILE A 322 13.91 17.97 -0.64
N VAL A 323 12.76 17.66 -0.06
CA VAL A 323 12.28 16.28 0.06
C VAL A 323 11.46 15.94 -1.18
N ALA A 324 11.93 14.98 -1.97
CA ALA A 324 11.26 14.55 -3.19
C ALA A 324 10.61 13.17 -2.97
N SER A 325 9.32 13.06 -3.24
CA SER A 325 8.56 11.80 -3.14
C SER A 325 8.28 11.21 -4.52
N THR A 326 8.59 9.92 -4.73
CA THR A 326 8.23 9.20 -5.97
C THR A 326 6.73 8.88 -6.07
N ALA A 327 5.98 9.08 -4.99
CA ALA A 327 4.52 9.02 -4.97
C ALA A 327 3.89 10.41 -4.96
N PRO A 328 2.66 10.58 -5.48
CA PRO A 328 1.83 11.75 -5.21
C PRO A 328 1.45 11.88 -3.73
N PRO A 329 0.90 13.03 -3.28
CA PRO A 329 0.38 13.16 -1.92
C PRO A 329 -0.71 12.13 -1.62
N ILE A 330 -0.56 11.37 -0.52
CA ILE A 330 -1.53 10.37 -0.08
C ILE A 330 -2.67 11.10 0.63
N LYS A 331 -3.78 11.27 -0.09
CA LYS A 331 -4.94 12.06 0.32
C LYS A 331 -6.02 11.23 1.01
N TYR A 332 -6.13 9.93 0.66
CA TYR A 332 -7.24 9.08 1.06
C TYR A 332 -6.78 7.81 1.78
N PRO A 333 -7.57 7.34 2.77
CA PRO A 333 -7.22 6.13 3.51
C PRO A 333 -7.25 4.87 2.63
N ASP A 334 -6.51 3.84 3.05
CA ASP A 334 -6.60 2.50 2.48
C ASP A 334 -7.56 1.61 3.25
N CYS A 335 -8.16 0.66 2.54
CA CYS A 335 -9.01 -0.39 3.10
C CYS A 335 -8.68 -1.79 2.56
N TYR A 336 -7.60 -1.91 1.81
CA TYR A 336 -7.22 -3.16 1.13
C TYR A 336 -5.98 -3.82 1.74
N GLY A 337 -5.65 -3.44 3.00
CA GLY A 337 -4.63 -4.11 3.83
C GLY A 337 -3.33 -3.35 4.01
N ILE A 338 -3.29 -2.05 3.69
CA ILE A 338 -2.21 -1.15 4.08
C ILE A 338 -2.67 -0.37 5.33
N ASP A 339 -1.82 -0.29 6.34
CA ASP A 339 -2.15 0.39 7.61
C ASP A 339 -2.20 1.92 7.45
N MET A 340 -3.18 2.39 6.69
CA MET A 340 -3.47 3.80 6.41
C MET A 340 -4.98 4.09 6.47
N SER A 341 -5.70 3.47 7.42
CA SER A 341 -7.16 3.56 7.49
C SER A 341 -7.69 4.83 8.17
N THR A 342 -6.83 5.59 8.87
CA THR A 342 -7.23 6.76 9.66
C THR A 342 -6.89 8.05 8.93
N ALA A 343 -7.89 8.85 8.52
CA ALA A 343 -7.68 10.09 7.78
C ALA A 343 -6.79 11.10 8.54
N GLY A 344 -7.00 11.27 9.85
CA GLY A 344 -6.22 12.18 10.70
C GLY A 344 -4.73 11.87 10.81
N GLU A 345 -4.29 10.66 10.45
CA GLU A 345 -2.88 10.30 10.39
C GLU A 345 -2.21 10.71 9.07
N LEU A 346 -2.96 10.90 8.00
CA LEU A 346 -2.43 11.31 6.70
C LEU A 346 -1.99 12.78 6.74
N ILE A 347 -0.72 13.05 6.40
CA ILE A 347 -0.21 14.42 6.43
C ILE A 347 -0.93 15.33 5.45
N ALA A 348 -1.33 14.83 4.28
CA ALA A 348 -2.09 15.58 3.29
C ALA A 348 -3.47 15.99 3.84
N PHE A 349 -4.14 15.11 4.59
CA PHE A 349 -5.42 15.44 5.22
C PHE A 349 -5.25 16.49 6.34
N ARG A 350 -4.22 16.35 7.18
CA ARG A 350 -3.90 17.36 8.21
C ARG A 350 -3.57 18.70 7.59
N ALA A 351 -2.87 18.73 6.47
CA ALA A 351 -2.57 19.96 5.72
C ALA A 351 -3.86 20.59 5.18
N ALA A 352 -4.74 19.82 4.58
CA ALA A 352 -6.03 20.32 4.09
C ALA A 352 -6.88 20.93 5.21
N VAL A 353 -7.02 20.24 6.35
CA VAL A 353 -7.73 20.75 7.51
C VAL A 353 -7.06 22.02 8.06
N SER A 354 -5.74 22.08 8.08
CA SER A 354 -4.98 23.29 8.50
C SER A 354 -5.28 24.49 7.59
N ILE A 355 -5.31 24.29 6.28
CA ILE A 355 -5.65 25.33 5.29
C ILE A 355 -7.09 25.84 5.52
N LEU A 356 -8.06 24.94 5.65
CA LEU A 356 -9.45 25.32 5.91
C LEU A 356 -9.58 26.13 7.20
N ARG A 357 -8.89 25.74 8.27
CA ARG A 357 -8.85 26.49 9.54
C ARG A 357 -8.25 27.89 9.39
N LYS A 358 -7.15 28.03 8.65
CA LYS A 358 -6.54 29.33 8.35
C LYS A 358 -7.45 30.27 7.54
N ARG A 359 -8.28 29.69 6.68
CA ARG A 359 -9.30 30.42 5.89
C ARG A 359 -10.58 30.73 6.67
N ASN A 360 -10.70 30.26 7.92
CA ASN A 360 -11.95 30.25 8.71
C ASN A 360 -13.09 29.52 8.00
N ASP A 361 -12.77 28.55 7.14
CA ASP A 361 -13.75 27.72 6.40
C ASP A 361 -14.03 26.42 7.15
N SER A 362 -14.71 26.53 8.28
CA SER A 362 -15.23 25.35 8.99
C SER A 362 -16.42 24.71 8.26
N GLN A 363 -17.09 25.48 7.40
CA GLN A 363 -18.30 25.04 6.71
C GLN A 363 -18.03 23.88 5.77
N THR A 364 -16.92 23.91 5.02
CA THR A 364 -16.51 22.81 4.12
C THR A 364 -16.34 21.49 4.88
N LEU A 365 -15.71 21.51 6.06
CA LEU A 365 -15.52 20.28 6.86
C LEU A 365 -16.86 19.78 7.44
N ILE A 366 -17.74 20.67 7.87
CA ILE A 366 -19.08 20.32 8.37
C ILE A 366 -19.91 19.70 7.24
N GLN A 367 -19.95 20.32 6.07
CA GLN A 367 -20.69 19.77 4.91
C GLN A 367 -20.18 18.40 4.48
N ALA A 368 -18.86 18.21 4.45
CA ALA A 368 -18.26 16.91 4.16
C ALA A 368 -18.63 15.85 5.21
N TYR A 369 -18.65 16.22 6.49
CA TYR A 369 -19.06 15.36 7.58
C TYR A 369 -20.55 14.97 7.48
N ASP A 370 -21.44 15.93 7.27
CA ASP A 370 -22.87 15.66 7.12
C ASP A 370 -23.14 14.77 5.90
N CYS A 371 -22.47 15.05 4.77
CA CYS A 371 -22.50 14.19 3.59
C CYS A 371 -22.06 12.76 3.94
N ALA A 372 -20.93 12.58 4.62
CA ALA A 372 -20.41 11.28 4.98
C ALA A 372 -21.37 10.48 5.87
N ARG A 373 -21.98 11.14 6.86
CA ARG A 373 -23.00 10.51 7.72
C ARG A 373 -24.25 10.06 6.96
N GLU A 374 -24.71 10.84 5.97
CA GLU A 374 -25.83 10.44 5.13
C GLU A 374 -25.44 9.29 4.17
N GLN A 375 -24.23 9.33 3.61
CA GLN A 375 -23.72 8.24 2.76
C GLN A 375 -23.64 6.92 3.53
N LEU A 376 -23.20 6.92 4.79
CA LEU A 376 -23.07 5.71 5.61
C LEU A 376 -24.42 5.02 5.93
N LYS A 377 -25.55 5.72 5.75
CA LYS A 377 -26.89 5.14 5.87
C LYS A 377 -27.36 4.40 4.60
N GLN A 378 -26.65 4.60 3.49
CA GLN A 378 -27.03 4.03 2.18
C GLN A 378 -26.45 2.63 1.99
N LYS A 379 -26.99 1.90 0.98
CA LYS A 379 -26.39 0.65 0.52
C LYS A 379 -25.00 0.95 -0.06
N HIS A 380 -24.03 0.09 0.20
CA HIS A 380 -22.63 0.24 -0.20
C HIS A 380 -22.46 0.62 -1.68
N SER A 381 -23.19 -0.01 -2.58
CA SER A 381 -23.11 0.20 -4.05
C SER A 381 -23.49 1.61 -4.54
N ARG A 382 -24.01 2.47 -3.68
CA ARG A 382 -24.45 3.85 -4.01
C ARG A 382 -23.64 4.93 -3.31
N MET A 383 -22.65 4.56 -2.51
CA MET A 383 -21.84 5.51 -1.74
C MET A 383 -20.91 6.32 -2.66
N THR A 384 -20.73 7.59 -2.29
CA THR A 384 -19.76 8.50 -2.88
C THR A 384 -18.72 8.94 -1.85
N ASN A 385 -17.56 9.40 -2.29
CA ASN A 385 -16.46 9.82 -1.42
C ASN A 385 -16.64 11.27 -0.96
N CYS A 386 -17.29 11.49 0.19
CA CYS A 386 -17.46 12.83 0.76
C CYS A 386 -16.16 13.44 1.29
N LEU A 387 -15.14 12.62 1.61
CA LEU A 387 -13.80 13.10 1.97
C LEU A 387 -13.17 13.95 0.85
N ALA A 388 -13.53 13.70 -0.42
CA ALA A 388 -13.07 14.48 -1.56
C ALA A 388 -13.46 15.96 -1.48
N MET A 389 -14.55 16.30 -0.80
CA MET A 389 -15.00 17.70 -0.61
C MET A 389 -13.98 18.53 0.17
N VAL A 390 -13.23 17.92 1.10
CA VAL A 390 -12.20 18.60 1.90
C VAL A 390 -11.08 19.14 1.01
N TYR A 391 -10.78 18.45 -0.10
CA TYR A 391 -9.72 18.85 -1.02
C TYR A 391 -10.19 19.72 -2.19
N ALA A 392 -11.50 19.77 -2.45
CA ALA A 392 -12.05 20.38 -3.67
C ALA A 392 -11.71 21.88 -3.86
N ALA A 393 -11.55 22.61 -2.74
CA ALA A 393 -11.25 24.04 -2.74
C ALA A 393 -9.76 24.37 -2.50
N ILE A 394 -8.88 23.36 -2.54
CA ILE A 394 -7.45 23.50 -2.22
C ILE A 394 -6.65 23.09 -3.44
N SER A 395 -5.76 24.00 -3.93
CA SER A 395 -4.86 23.65 -5.02
C SER A 395 -3.77 22.67 -4.56
N ASP A 396 -3.19 21.92 -5.49
CA ASP A 396 -2.10 21.00 -5.16
C ASP A 396 -0.88 21.77 -4.66
N GLU A 397 -0.57 22.95 -5.19
CA GLU A 397 0.54 23.81 -4.76
C GLU A 397 0.35 24.27 -3.31
N GLU A 398 -0.85 24.70 -2.95
CA GLU A 398 -1.17 25.14 -1.61
C GLU A 398 -1.11 23.97 -0.62
N LEU A 399 -1.63 22.80 -1.01
CA LEU A 399 -1.55 21.59 -0.20
C LEU A 399 -0.10 21.18 0.06
N ILE A 400 0.74 21.18 -0.98
CA ILE A 400 2.15 20.81 -0.89
C ILE A 400 2.92 21.80 -0.01
N ALA A 401 2.67 23.10 -0.15
CA ALA A 401 3.29 24.12 0.69
C ALA A 401 2.93 23.92 2.18
N GLU A 402 1.67 23.60 2.47
CA GLU A 402 1.25 23.35 3.85
C GLU A 402 1.81 22.02 4.38
N ILE A 403 1.94 20.98 3.56
CA ILE A 403 2.64 19.74 3.93
C ILE A 403 4.09 20.06 4.31
N ALA A 404 4.80 20.83 3.49
CA ALA A 404 6.19 21.25 3.79
C ALA A 404 6.27 21.97 5.14
N ARG A 405 5.34 22.91 5.40
CA ARG A 405 5.26 23.62 6.69
C ARG A 405 5.03 22.68 7.87
N LEU A 406 4.14 21.70 7.75
CA LEU A 406 3.83 20.72 8.81
C LEU A 406 5.00 19.75 9.05
N LEU A 407 5.81 19.48 8.03
CA LEU A 407 7.00 18.64 8.14
C LEU A 407 8.18 19.36 8.77
N THR A 408 8.23 20.71 8.70
CA THR A 408 9.37 21.50 9.16
C THR A 408 9.31 21.72 10.67
N PRO A 409 10.24 21.18 11.47
CA PRO A 409 10.38 21.53 12.87
C PRO A 409 10.74 23.02 13.06
N GLU A 410 10.27 23.63 14.16
CA GLU A 410 10.55 25.05 14.46
C GLU A 410 12.06 25.37 14.58
N ALA A 411 12.86 24.40 15.01
CA ALA A 411 14.30 24.58 15.21
C ALA A 411 15.16 24.41 13.94
N MET A 412 14.54 24.19 12.77
CA MET A 412 15.26 24.03 11.50
C MET A 412 15.91 25.34 11.05
N ARG A 413 17.16 25.23 10.57
CA ARG A 413 17.91 26.35 9.96
C ARG A 413 17.72 26.40 8.45
N ALA A 414 17.73 25.23 7.81
CA ALA A 414 17.52 25.10 6.38
C ALA A 414 16.06 25.38 5.98
N GLU A 415 15.86 26.04 4.84
CA GLU A 415 14.54 26.09 4.18
C GLU A 415 14.12 24.66 3.78
N VAL A 416 12.87 24.28 4.03
CA VAL A 416 12.34 22.97 3.62
C VAL A 416 11.30 23.13 2.52
N GLN A 417 11.51 22.43 1.41
CA GLN A 417 10.56 22.32 0.31
C GLN A 417 10.24 20.84 0.07
N VAL A 418 9.01 20.57 -0.38
CA VAL A 418 8.59 19.21 -0.77
C VAL A 418 8.21 19.20 -2.25
N VAL A 419 8.62 18.14 -2.95
CA VAL A 419 8.26 17.87 -4.35
C VAL A 419 7.63 16.49 -4.40
N PHE A 420 6.43 16.40 -4.98
CA PHE A 420 5.73 15.13 -5.15
C PHE A 420 5.67 14.75 -6.63
N GLN A 421 5.63 13.45 -6.87
CA GLN A 421 5.30 12.92 -8.19
C GLN A 421 3.88 13.33 -8.60
N SER A 422 3.65 13.50 -9.90
CA SER A 422 2.29 13.70 -10.43
C SER A 422 1.56 12.37 -10.65
N CYS A 423 0.22 12.39 -10.52
CA CYS A 423 -0.59 11.21 -10.85
C CYS A 423 -0.47 10.81 -12.34
N ALA A 424 -0.20 11.76 -13.25
CA ALA A 424 0.03 11.48 -14.66
C ALA A 424 1.30 10.67 -14.86
N ALA A 425 2.43 11.14 -14.33
CA ALA A 425 3.71 10.43 -14.39
C ALA A 425 3.65 9.05 -13.71
N LEU A 426 2.91 8.93 -12.59
CA LEU A 426 2.72 7.65 -11.93
C LEU A 426 2.05 6.62 -12.86
N LYS A 427 1.03 7.02 -13.62
CA LYS A 427 0.34 6.15 -14.59
C LYS A 427 1.24 5.75 -15.75
N GLU A 428 2.09 6.66 -16.22
CA GLU A 428 3.06 6.36 -17.27
C GLU A 428 4.13 5.38 -16.79
N CYS A 429 4.59 5.54 -15.56
CA CYS A 429 5.62 4.67 -14.97
C CYS A 429 5.08 3.28 -14.61
N CYS A 430 3.81 3.17 -14.18
CA CYS A 430 3.17 1.93 -13.73
C CYS A 430 1.90 1.62 -14.54
N PRO A 431 1.98 1.39 -15.85
CA PRO A 431 0.83 1.35 -16.76
C PRO A 431 -0.15 0.21 -16.48
N HIS A 432 0.31 -0.87 -15.86
CA HIS A 432 -0.51 -2.06 -15.55
C HIS A 432 -1.12 -2.03 -14.14
N HIS A 433 -0.87 -0.97 -13.36
CA HIS A 433 -1.34 -0.83 -11.98
C HIS A 433 -2.10 0.49 -11.83
N SER A 434 -3.39 0.46 -12.15
CA SER A 434 -4.27 1.65 -12.13
C SER A 434 -4.96 1.92 -10.80
N GLY A 435 -4.67 1.13 -9.77
CA GLY A 435 -5.22 1.26 -8.42
C GLY A 435 -4.61 2.43 -7.66
N ASP A 436 -5.10 3.64 -7.95
CA ASP A 436 -4.59 4.95 -7.51
C ASP A 436 -5.47 5.64 -6.45
N TRP A 437 -6.34 4.88 -5.76
CA TRP A 437 -7.33 5.42 -4.80
C TRP A 437 -6.71 6.24 -3.67
N TYR A 438 -5.48 5.98 -3.27
CA TYR A 438 -4.74 6.76 -2.26
C TYR A 438 -4.61 8.24 -2.61
N PHE A 439 -4.53 8.55 -3.92
CA PHE A 439 -4.28 9.88 -4.46
C PHE A 439 -5.54 10.51 -5.01
N THR A 440 -6.43 9.69 -5.59
CA THR A 440 -7.62 10.16 -6.33
C THR A 440 -8.93 9.96 -5.59
N GLY A 441 -8.97 9.10 -4.57
CA GLY A 441 -10.19 8.71 -3.85
C GLY A 441 -11.17 7.86 -4.67
N ARG A 442 -10.73 7.31 -5.82
CA ARG A 442 -11.53 6.45 -6.70
C ARG A 442 -11.29 4.99 -6.34
N TYR A 443 -12.04 4.50 -5.39
CA TYR A 443 -11.89 3.13 -4.91
C TYR A 443 -12.45 2.12 -5.91
N PRO A 444 -11.79 0.94 -6.07
CA PRO A 444 -12.26 -0.12 -6.96
C PRO A 444 -13.54 -0.78 -6.47
N THR A 445 -13.80 -0.77 -5.16
CA THR A 445 -14.98 -1.40 -4.56
C THR A 445 -15.78 -0.43 -3.69
N PRO A 446 -17.09 -0.66 -3.51
CA PRO A 446 -17.95 0.18 -2.67
C PRO A 446 -17.48 0.32 -1.22
N GLY A 447 -16.86 -0.73 -0.66
CA GLY A 447 -16.32 -0.70 0.70
C GLY A 447 -15.26 0.37 0.92
N GLY A 448 -14.50 0.72 -0.12
CA GLY A 448 -13.53 1.82 -0.06
C GLY A 448 -14.17 3.19 0.21
N TYR A 449 -15.31 3.46 -0.41
CA TYR A 449 -16.07 4.68 -0.15
C TYR A 449 -16.63 4.72 1.27
N ARG A 450 -17.10 3.56 1.79
CA ARG A 450 -17.53 3.44 3.18
C ARG A 450 -16.40 3.78 4.14
N VAL A 451 -15.22 3.20 3.93
CA VAL A 451 -14.05 3.43 4.78
C VAL A 451 -13.60 4.90 4.74
N ALA A 452 -13.57 5.54 3.57
CA ALA A 452 -13.22 6.96 3.45
C ALA A 452 -14.22 7.86 4.21
N ASN A 453 -15.51 7.61 4.07
CA ASN A 453 -16.55 8.36 4.78
C ASN A 453 -16.49 8.13 6.30
N GLN A 454 -16.30 6.88 6.73
CA GLN A 454 -16.15 6.55 8.14
C GLN A 454 -14.90 7.18 8.76
N ALA A 455 -13.78 7.22 8.02
CA ALA A 455 -12.55 7.87 8.47
C ALA A 455 -12.73 9.38 8.70
N LEU A 456 -13.53 10.05 7.85
CA LEU A 456 -13.90 11.45 8.04
C LEU A 456 -14.78 11.64 9.27
N VAL A 457 -15.80 10.80 9.45
CA VAL A 457 -16.69 10.84 10.62
C VAL A 457 -15.89 10.62 11.90
N ASN A 458 -15.07 9.60 11.95
CA ASN A 458 -14.21 9.31 13.10
C ASN A 458 -13.29 10.49 13.45
N PHE A 459 -12.70 11.12 12.43
CA PHE A 459 -11.86 12.31 12.65
C PHE A 459 -12.62 13.48 13.29
N VAL A 460 -13.80 13.81 12.77
CA VAL A 460 -14.60 14.93 13.30
C VAL A 460 -15.13 14.63 14.71
N GLU A 461 -15.49 13.39 14.99
CA GLU A 461 -15.95 12.91 16.29
C GLU A 461 -14.81 12.60 17.28
N ASN A 462 -13.55 12.84 16.91
CA ASN A 462 -12.33 12.51 17.70
C ASN A 462 -12.24 11.03 18.12
N LYS A 463 -12.74 10.13 17.31
CA LYS A 463 -12.61 8.68 17.51
C LYS A 463 -11.32 8.18 16.87
N ASN A 464 -10.44 7.59 17.68
CA ASN A 464 -9.20 6.97 17.18
C ASN A 464 -9.40 5.47 16.98
N GLU A 465 -10.32 5.11 16.10
CA GLU A 465 -10.68 3.73 15.80
C GLU A 465 -10.38 3.42 14.33
N ARG A 466 -10.05 2.15 14.05
CA ARG A 466 -9.98 1.67 12.68
C ARG A 466 -11.35 1.74 12.03
N THR A 467 -11.40 1.99 10.75
CA THR A 467 -12.63 2.21 9.97
C THR A 467 -13.21 0.92 9.37
N TYR A 468 -12.55 -0.22 9.60
CA TYR A 468 -12.97 -1.55 9.13
C TYR A 468 -12.40 -2.65 10.04
#